data_04e1f77f0f51d0f987cfd308177578c3
#
_entry.id   04e1f77f0f51d0f987cfd308177578c3
#
_cell.length_a   1.000
_cell.length_b   1.000
_cell.length_c   1.000
_cell.angle_alpha   90.00
_cell.angle_beta   90.00
_cell.angle_gamma   90.00
#
_symmetry.space_group_name_H-M   'P 1'
#
loop_
_entity.id
_entity.type
_entity.pdbx_description
1 polymer ?
#
loop_
_entity_poly.entity_id
_entity_poly.type
_entity_poly.pdbx_seq_one_letter_code
_entity_poly.pdbx_strand_id
1 'polypeptide(L)'
;MNLAKSKYAAIICMIVSALSYSIMQFCVKLTPNIPIMEKILIRNLFSMIIAFIIIKKKKLSLFGKKKNQKYLFGRTLGGYLGMNLFFIGTMQVTLSAAAIINKLSPFVVMILAYFFLKEKITKYHIIALTMALLGSWLVIKPQFNTSIMPIVILLISAILSGIAFTSLRALGDKENEYTIIFHYSFISVVISIPFLIFNFVLTDLKSTLILLSVGIFAAIGQIALTYAYKLAPASEVSIYDYSNIIFSSLIGYFFLQEQLDWIEIVGIIIIIASSVIVYKANKKIVK
;
A
#
# COMPACT_ATOMS: atom_id res chain seq x y z
N MET A 1 19.71 13.40 12.54
CA MET A 1 19.61 11.94 12.28
C MET A 1 20.37 11.64 11.00
N ASN A 2 21.31 10.72 11.01
CA ASN A 2 22.24 10.47 9.89
C ASN A 2 21.41 9.99 8.66
N LEU A 3 21.54 10.64 7.50
CA LEU A 3 20.78 10.35 6.27
C LEU A 3 20.78 8.86 5.89
N ALA A 4 21.92 8.18 6.09
CA ALA A 4 22.02 6.74 5.86
C ALA A 4 21.12 5.93 6.81
N LYS A 5 21.10 6.25 8.12
CA LYS A 5 20.21 5.58 9.09
C LYS A 5 18.73 5.81 8.77
N SER A 6 18.35 6.98 8.22
CA SER A 6 17.00 7.29 7.80
C SER A 6 16.54 6.43 6.60
N LYS A 7 17.42 6.22 5.59
CA LYS A 7 17.09 5.38 4.43
C LYS A 7 16.91 3.92 4.79
N TYR A 8 17.76 3.35 5.64
CA TYR A 8 17.57 1.97 6.12
C TYR A 8 16.26 1.81 6.89
N ALA A 9 15.94 2.77 7.76
CA ALA A 9 14.68 2.76 8.48
C ALA A 9 13.47 2.81 7.52
N ALA A 10 13.54 3.61 6.45
CA ALA A 10 12.49 3.68 5.44
C ALA A 10 12.29 2.35 4.71
N ILE A 11 13.36 1.66 4.33
CA ILE A 11 13.31 0.34 3.69
C ILE A 11 12.68 -0.69 4.62
N ILE A 12 13.14 -0.74 5.87
CA ILE A 12 12.57 -1.66 6.88
C ILE A 12 11.07 -1.36 7.08
N CYS A 13 10.69 -0.10 7.22
CA CYS A 13 9.30 0.30 7.34
C CYS A 13 8.47 -0.16 6.12
N MET A 14 8.99 -0.05 4.90
CA MET A 14 8.26 -0.50 3.71
C MET A 14 8.12 -2.04 3.69
N ILE A 15 9.17 -2.78 4.05
CA ILE A 15 9.11 -4.25 4.13
C ILE A 15 8.11 -4.69 5.22
N VAL A 16 8.13 -4.04 6.40
CA VAL A 16 7.15 -4.30 7.47
C VAL A 16 5.74 -3.99 7.00
N SER A 17 5.55 -2.90 6.27
CA SER A 17 4.26 -2.55 5.67
C SER A 17 3.79 -3.64 4.70
N ALA A 18 4.67 -4.07 3.80
CA ALA A 18 4.38 -5.10 2.81
C ALA A 18 3.99 -6.44 3.45
N LEU A 19 4.73 -6.87 4.48
CA LEU A 19 4.41 -8.08 5.25
C LEU A 19 3.06 -7.94 5.96
N SER A 20 2.84 -6.83 6.64
CA SER A 20 1.59 -6.59 7.38
C SER A 20 0.37 -6.59 6.46
N TYR A 21 0.47 -5.96 5.28
CA TYR A 21 -0.59 -6.00 4.31
C TYR A 21 -0.79 -7.37 3.68
N SER A 22 0.25 -8.19 3.54
CA SER A 22 0.10 -9.58 3.07
C SER A 22 -0.66 -10.43 4.09
N ILE A 23 -0.34 -10.30 5.39
CA ILE A 23 -1.08 -10.97 6.46
C ILE A 23 -2.53 -10.47 6.53
N MET A 24 -2.73 -9.16 6.42
CA MET A 24 -4.07 -8.57 6.35
C MET A 24 -4.89 -9.16 5.18
N GLN A 25 -4.31 -9.23 3.98
CA GLN A 25 -4.96 -9.81 2.80
C GLN A 25 -5.30 -11.29 3.00
N PHE A 26 -4.43 -12.05 3.64
CA PHE A 26 -4.72 -13.43 4.04
C PHE A 26 -5.93 -13.50 4.97
N CYS A 27 -5.98 -12.69 6.03
CA CYS A 27 -7.14 -12.63 6.92
C CYS A 27 -8.43 -12.25 6.18
N VAL A 28 -8.36 -11.31 5.22
CA VAL A 28 -9.49 -10.95 4.34
C VAL A 28 -9.97 -12.14 3.51
N LYS A 29 -9.06 -12.98 3.01
CA LYS A 29 -9.38 -14.20 2.24
C LYS A 29 -10.08 -15.26 3.09
N LEU A 30 -9.78 -15.31 4.39
CA LEU A 30 -10.44 -16.22 5.34
C LEU A 30 -11.90 -15.83 5.71
N THR A 31 -12.35 -14.65 5.27
CA THR A 31 -13.70 -14.13 5.58
C THR A 31 -14.48 -13.78 4.30
N PRO A 32 -14.73 -14.73 3.37
CA PRO A 32 -15.31 -14.42 2.07
C PRO A 32 -16.74 -13.85 2.17
N ASN A 33 -17.51 -14.28 3.16
CA ASN A 33 -18.93 -13.92 3.34
C ASN A 33 -19.15 -12.53 3.95
N ILE A 34 -18.09 -11.84 4.40
CA ILE A 34 -18.21 -10.51 4.99
C ILE A 34 -18.08 -9.45 3.91
N PRO A 35 -18.98 -8.45 3.87
CA PRO A 35 -18.92 -7.35 2.90
C PRO A 35 -17.59 -6.62 2.91
N ILE A 36 -17.08 -6.26 1.74
CA ILE A 36 -15.78 -5.57 1.59
C ILE A 36 -15.78 -4.25 2.35
N MET A 37 -16.89 -3.50 2.33
CA MET A 37 -17.00 -2.21 3.03
C MET A 37 -16.86 -2.34 4.54
N GLU A 38 -17.30 -3.45 5.12
CA GLU A 38 -17.13 -3.74 6.55
C GLU A 38 -15.64 -3.99 6.89
N LYS A 39 -14.94 -4.76 6.04
CA LYS A 39 -13.49 -4.96 6.17
C LYS A 39 -12.72 -3.65 6.04
N ILE A 40 -13.11 -2.77 5.10
CA ILE A 40 -12.52 -1.43 4.91
C ILE A 40 -12.75 -0.56 6.14
N LEU A 41 -13.95 -0.59 6.71
CA LEU A 41 -14.25 0.18 7.92
C LEU A 41 -13.37 -0.28 9.09
N ILE A 42 -13.36 -1.58 9.40
CA ILE A 42 -12.58 -2.14 10.51
C ILE A 42 -11.09 -1.83 10.33
N ARG A 43 -10.57 -2.02 9.13
CA ARG A 43 -9.19 -1.68 8.77
C ARG A 43 -8.84 -0.23 9.11
N ASN A 44 -9.70 0.72 8.74
CA ASN A 44 -9.44 2.14 8.97
C ASN A 44 -9.76 2.56 10.41
N LEU A 45 -10.74 1.93 11.08
CA LEU A 45 -11.10 2.21 12.45
C LEU A 45 -9.93 1.97 13.41
N PHE A 46 -9.21 0.85 13.28
CA PHE A 46 -8.03 0.58 14.10
C PHE A 46 -6.93 1.63 13.91
N SER A 47 -6.63 1.95 12.66
CA SER A 47 -5.64 3.00 12.34
C SER A 47 -6.06 4.36 12.91
N MET A 48 -7.35 4.70 12.83
CA MET A 48 -7.92 5.93 13.37
C MET A 48 -7.79 5.99 14.88
N ILE A 49 -8.17 4.93 15.59
CA ILE A 49 -8.13 4.87 17.06
C ILE A 49 -6.68 5.02 17.56
N ILE A 50 -5.75 4.25 16.99
CA ILE A 50 -4.33 4.31 17.37
C ILE A 50 -3.78 5.72 17.13
N ALA A 51 -4.03 6.28 15.95
CA ALA A 51 -3.58 7.63 15.63
C ALA A 51 -4.19 8.68 16.56
N PHE A 52 -5.49 8.59 16.87
CA PHE A 52 -6.19 9.49 17.79
C PHE A 52 -5.58 9.48 19.19
N ILE A 53 -5.35 8.29 19.76
CA ILE A 53 -4.75 8.15 21.09
C ILE A 53 -3.36 8.82 21.13
N ILE A 54 -2.53 8.59 20.10
CA ILE A 54 -1.17 9.16 20.06
C ILE A 54 -1.22 10.68 19.85
N ILE A 55 -2.11 11.18 19.00
CA ILE A 55 -2.33 12.62 18.77
C ILE A 55 -2.72 13.31 20.08
N LYS A 56 -3.65 12.74 20.84
CA LYS A 56 -4.07 13.28 22.13
C LYS A 56 -2.94 13.30 23.15
N LYS A 57 -2.18 12.19 23.27
CA LYS A 57 -1.02 12.11 24.17
C LYS A 57 0.09 13.10 23.81
N LYS A 58 0.35 13.32 22.53
CA LYS A 58 1.40 14.23 22.03
C LYS A 58 0.91 15.66 21.79
N LYS A 59 -0.35 15.97 22.06
CA LYS A 59 -0.99 17.28 21.83
C LYS A 59 -0.80 17.79 20.38
N LEU A 60 -0.96 16.89 19.41
CA LEU A 60 -0.81 17.19 17.99
C LEU A 60 -2.15 17.66 17.39
N SER A 61 -2.10 18.26 16.19
CA SER A 61 -3.31 18.61 15.43
C SER A 61 -3.96 17.36 14.84
N LEU A 62 -5.29 17.23 14.98
CA LEU A 62 -6.06 16.11 14.37
C LEU A 62 -6.10 16.20 12.84
N PHE A 63 -6.32 17.40 12.31
CA PHE A 63 -6.54 17.62 10.87
C PHE A 63 -5.38 18.33 10.16
N GLY A 64 -4.26 18.54 10.86
CA GLY A 64 -3.05 19.16 10.29
C GLY A 64 -3.18 20.66 10.05
N LYS A 65 -2.17 21.25 9.42
CA LYS A 65 -2.08 22.70 9.16
C LYS A 65 -2.84 23.06 7.89
N LYS A 66 -3.55 24.21 7.89
CA LYS A 66 -4.31 24.71 6.72
C LYS A 66 -3.49 24.71 5.43
N LYS A 67 -2.21 25.12 5.47
CA LYS A 67 -1.32 25.18 4.31
C LYS A 67 -1.01 23.83 3.69
N ASN A 68 -1.19 22.72 4.42
CA ASN A 68 -0.87 21.36 3.97
C ASN A 68 -2.11 20.56 3.52
N GLN A 69 -3.30 21.16 3.61
CA GLN A 69 -4.57 20.48 3.32
C GLN A 69 -4.62 19.87 1.91
N LYS A 70 -4.07 20.55 0.89
CA LYS A 70 -4.01 20.00 -0.47
C LYS A 70 -3.33 18.63 -0.55
N TYR A 71 -2.25 18.42 0.21
CA TYR A 71 -1.54 17.14 0.26
C TYR A 71 -2.24 16.13 1.16
N LEU A 72 -2.87 16.58 2.26
CA LEU A 72 -3.67 15.71 3.13
C LEU A 72 -4.89 15.18 2.37
N PHE A 73 -5.62 16.03 1.63
CA PHE A 73 -6.71 15.59 0.78
C PHE A 73 -6.25 14.74 -0.39
N GLY A 74 -5.11 15.07 -1.05
CA GLY A 74 -4.51 14.24 -2.09
C GLY A 74 -4.20 12.83 -1.57
N ARG A 75 -3.62 12.72 -0.35
CA ARG A 75 -3.38 11.44 0.32
C ARG A 75 -4.68 10.70 0.64
N THR A 76 -5.68 11.41 1.15
CA THR A 76 -6.94 10.81 1.62
C THR A 76 -7.83 10.40 0.47
N LEU A 77 -8.16 11.32 -0.43
CA LEU A 77 -9.07 11.04 -1.54
C LEU A 77 -8.43 10.08 -2.55
N GLY A 78 -7.17 10.32 -2.93
CA GLY A 78 -6.44 9.41 -3.80
C GLY A 78 -6.35 7.99 -3.23
N GLY A 79 -6.05 7.88 -1.92
CA GLY A 79 -5.96 6.57 -1.26
C GLY A 79 -7.32 5.88 -1.11
N TYR A 80 -8.36 6.60 -0.70
CA TYR A 80 -9.70 6.03 -0.52
C TYR A 80 -10.35 5.65 -1.86
N LEU A 81 -10.37 6.56 -2.82
CA LEU A 81 -10.95 6.30 -4.14
C LEU A 81 -10.14 5.24 -4.89
N GLY A 82 -8.80 5.30 -4.84
CA GLY A 82 -7.94 4.29 -5.44
C GLY A 82 -8.25 2.90 -4.90
N MET A 83 -8.38 2.75 -3.59
CA MET A 83 -8.72 1.47 -2.96
C MET A 83 -10.13 0.98 -3.35
N ASN A 84 -11.14 1.85 -3.37
CA ASN A 84 -12.49 1.47 -3.76
C ASN A 84 -12.54 1.02 -5.23
N LEU A 85 -11.93 1.77 -6.15
CA LEU A 85 -11.86 1.39 -7.56
C LEU A 85 -11.08 0.09 -7.76
N PHE A 86 -10.03 -0.14 -6.95
CA PHE A 86 -9.34 -1.43 -6.95
C PHE A 86 -10.29 -2.58 -6.62
N PHE A 87 -11.10 -2.45 -5.58
CA PHE A 87 -12.07 -3.50 -5.23
C PHE A 87 -13.16 -3.67 -6.28
N ILE A 88 -13.69 -2.58 -6.84
CA ILE A 88 -14.69 -2.65 -7.95
C ILE A 88 -14.09 -3.37 -9.16
N GLY A 89 -12.87 -3.03 -9.54
CA GLY A 89 -12.19 -3.68 -10.67
C GLY A 89 -11.91 -5.16 -10.41
N THR A 90 -11.48 -5.54 -9.19
CA THR A 90 -11.18 -6.93 -8.84
C THR A 90 -12.40 -7.86 -8.87
N MET A 91 -13.61 -7.32 -8.74
CA MET A 91 -14.83 -8.12 -8.89
C MET A 91 -15.11 -8.58 -10.34
N GLN A 92 -14.44 -7.95 -11.31
CA GLN A 92 -14.72 -8.14 -12.74
C GLN A 92 -13.57 -8.75 -13.52
N VAL A 93 -12.40 -8.91 -12.89
CA VAL A 93 -11.20 -9.54 -13.47
C VAL A 93 -10.64 -10.59 -12.52
N THR A 94 -9.69 -11.39 -12.98
CA THR A 94 -8.95 -12.29 -12.09
C THR A 94 -8.16 -11.49 -11.05
N LEU A 95 -8.02 -12.02 -9.85
CA LEU A 95 -7.27 -11.36 -8.77
C LEU A 95 -5.82 -11.08 -9.20
N SER A 96 -5.24 -11.98 -9.99
CA SER A 96 -3.89 -11.83 -10.55
C SER A 96 -3.78 -10.67 -11.53
N ALA A 97 -4.77 -10.49 -12.43
CA ALA A 97 -4.79 -9.34 -13.34
C ALA A 97 -4.93 -8.01 -12.57
N ALA A 98 -5.82 -7.95 -11.57
CA ALA A 98 -5.98 -6.79 -10.72
C ALA A 98 -4.68 -6.46 -9.96
N ALA A 99 -4.03 -7.47 -9.39
CA ALA A 99 -2.81 -7.29 -8.62
C ALA A 99 -1.67 -6.72 -9.48
N ILE A 100 -1.46 -7.23 -10.72
CA ILE A 100 -0.38 -6.71 -11.59
C ILE A 100 -0.65 -5.28 -12.04
N ILE A 101 -1.90 -4.93 -12.37
CA ILE A 101 -2.25 -3.56 -12.75
C ILE A 101 -2.02 -2.61 -11.57
N ASN A 102 -2.37 -3.01 -10.35
CA ASN A 102 -2.12 -2.20 -9.16
C ASN A 102 -0.62 -1.95 -8.93
N LYS A 103 0.25 -2.90 -9.28
CA LYS A 103 1.71 -2.74 -9.23
C LYS A 103 2.29 -1.75 -10.26
N LEU A 104 1.46 -1.11 -11.06
CA LEU A 104 1.84 0.09 -11.83
C LEU A 104 1.89 1.35 -10.95
N SER A 105 1.26 1.36 -9.77
CA SER A 105 1.26 2.54 -8.88
C SER A 105 2.67 3.05 -8.52
N PRO A 106 3.72 2.24 -8.25
CA PRO A 106 5.08 2.74 -8.06
C PRO A 106 5.67 3.49 -9.25
N PHE A 107 5.27 3.15 -10.50
CA PHE A 107 5.66 3.91 -11.68
C PHE A 107 5.03 5.30 -11.66
N VAL A 108 3.74 5.37 -11.33
CA VAL A 108 3.02 6.66 -11.18
C VAL A 108 3.67 7.49 -10.08
N VAL A 109 3.99 6.88 -8.93
CA VAL A 109 4.72 7.55 -7.84
C VAL A 109 6.03 8.13 -8.33
N MET A 110 6.83 7.35 -9.05
CA MET A 110 8.12 7.79 -9.58
C MET A 110 7.96 9.00 -10.52
N ILE A 111 7.02 8.92 -11.48
CA ILE A 111 6.74 10.01 -12.43
C ILE A 111 6.29 11.27 -11.69
N LEU A 112 5.32 11.16 -10.78
CA LEU A 112 4.82 12.30 -10.02
C LEU A 112 5.87 12.89 -9.07
N ALA A 113 6.71 12.06 -8.46
CA ALA A 113 7.79 12.51 -7.60
C ALA A 113 8.84 13.30 -8.40
N TYR A 114 9.15 12.89 -9.62
CA TYR A 114 10.03 13.64 -10.51
C TYR A 114 9.47 15.03 -10.84
N PHE A 115 8.23 15.09 -11.34
CA PHE A 115 7.64 16.36 -11.78
C PHE A 115 7.27 17.29 -10.62
N PHE A 116 6.65 16.79 -9.56
CA PHE A 116 6.10 17.61 -8.48
C PHE A 116 7.02 17.78 -7.28
N LEU A 117 7.85 16.78 -6.97
CA LEU A 117 8.76 16.82 -5.83
C LEU A 117 10.22 17.08 -6.24
N LYS A 118 10.49 17.13 -7.56
CA LYS A 118 11.83 17.32 -8.14
C LYS A 118 12.83 16.28 -7.63
N GLU A 119 12.35 15.06 -7.35
CA GLU A 119 13.21 13.94 -6.96
C GLU A 119 14.05 13.47 -8.16
N LYS A 120 15.32 13.16 -7.93
CA LYS A 120 16.21 12.67 -8.99
C LYS A 120 15.90 11.20 -9.29
N ILE A 121 15.50 10.92 -10.54
CA ILE A 121 15.35 9.57 -11.04
C ILE A 121 16.65 9.17 -11.72
N THR A 122 17.21 8.04 -11.33
CA THR A 122 18.37 7.45 -11.99
C THR A 122 17.95 6.29 -12.88
N LYS A 123 18.79 5.92 -13.84
CA LYS A 123 18.58 4.72 -14.67
C LYS A 123 18.37 3.46 -13.84
N TYR A 124 19.00 3.37 -12.67
CA TYR A 124 18.84 2.23 -11.75
C TYR A 124 17.45 2.13 -11.17
N HIS A 125 16.77 3.25 -10.88
CA HIS A 125 15.38 3.24 -10.43
C HIS A 125 14.45 2.71 -11.53
N ILE A 126 14.65 3.14 -12.78
CA ILE A 126 13.84 2.68 -13.92
C ILE A 126 14.06 1.18 -14.16
N ILE A 127 15.32 0.74 -14.25
CA ILE A 127 15.66 -0.67 -14.46
C ILE A 127 15.05 -1.54 -13.35
N ALA A 128 15.26 -1.16 -12.09
CA ALA A 128 14.76 -1.95 -10.96
C ALA A 128 13.23 -2.02 -10.93
N LEU A 129 12.55 -0.90 -11.22
CA LEU A 129 11.09 -0.87 -11.23
C LEU A 129 10.53 -1.75 -12.37
N THR A 130 11.14 -1.69 -13.56
CA THR A 130 10.77 -2.56 -14.69
C THR A 130 11.02 -4.03 -14.36
N MET A 131 12.16 -4.36 -13.75
CA MET A 131 12.45 -5.72 -13.28
C MET A 131 11.43 -6.20 -12.24
N ALA A 132 11.08 -5.35 -11.26
CA ALA A 132 10.09 -5.69 -10.25
C ALA A 132 8.71 -5.97 -10.87
N LEU A 133 8.31 -5.19 -11.88
CA LEU A 133 7.06 -5.41 -12.60
C LEU A 133 7.10 -6.73 -13.40
N LEU A 134 8.20 -7.01 -14.13
CA LEU A 134 8.36 -8.27 -14.86
C LEU A 134 8.37 -9.47 -13.92
N GLY A 135 9.10 -9.39 -12.81
CA GLY A 135 9.08 -10.44 -11.77
C GLY A 135 7.67 -10.66 -11.20
N SER A 136 6.92 -9.56 -10.94
CA SER A 136 5.53 -9.65 -10.49
C SER A 136 4.63 -10.33 -11.51
N TRP A 137 4.82 -10.03 -12.78
CA TRP A 137 4.09 -10.68 -13.88
C TRP A 137 4.31 -12.21 -13.89
N LEU A 138 5.55 -12.66 -13.69
CA LEU A 138 5.86 -14.09 -13.62
C LEU A 138 5.23 -14.77 -12.40
N VAL A 139 5.19 -14.10 -11.24
CA VAL A 139 4.59 -14.65 -10.02
C VAL A 139 3.07 -14.69 -10.13
N ILE A 140 2.44 -13.61 -10.61
CA ILE A 140 0.99 -13.45 -10.58
C ILE A 140 0.31 -14.16 -11.75
N LYS A 141 1.01 -14.32 -12.90
CA LYS A 141 0.49 -14.96 -14.14
C LYS A 141 -0.89 -14.47 -14.54
N PRO A 142 -1.07 -13.17 -14.76
CA PRO A 142 -2.39 -12.59 -14.96
C PRO A 142 -3.05 -13.13 -16.22
N GLN A 143 -4.35 -13.44 -16.11
CA GLN A 143 -5.19 -13.78 -17.26
C GLN A 143 -6.06 -12.57 -17.61
N PHE A 144 -5.91 -12.05 -18.82
CA PHE A 144 -6.64 -10.85 -19.31
C PHE A 144 -7.83 -11.22 -20.19
N ASN A 145 -8.58 -12.21 -19.78
CA ASN A 145 -9.75 -12.69 -20.54
C ASN A 145 -11.02 -11.89 -20.18
N THR A 146 -10.96 -10.55 -20.26
CA THR A 146 -12.01 -9.66 -19.74
C THR A 146 -12.26 -8.45 -20.62
N SER A 147 -13.40 -7.79 -20.42
CA SER A 147 -13.72 -6.51 -21.05
C SER A 147 -12.71 -5.41 -20.68
N ILE A 148 -12.59 -4.39 -21.50
CA ILE A 148 -11.63 -3.27 -21.30
C ILE A 148 -11.99 -2.43 -20.06
N MET A 149 -13.28 -2.29 -19.74
CA MET A 149 -13.74 -1.38 -18.68
C MET A 149 -13.16 -1.66 -17.30
N PRO A 150 -13.12 -2.91 -16.79
CA PRO A 150 -12.45 -3.21 -15.52
C PRO A 150 -10.95 -2.90 -15.51
N ILE A 151 -10.26 -3.08 -16.64
CA ILE A 151 -8.84 -2.75 -16.76
C ILE A 151 -8.65 -1.23 -16.62
N VAL A 152 -9.48 -0.42 -17.26
CA VAL A 152 -9.47 1.04 -17.12
C VAL A 152 -9.72 1.48 -15.67
N ILE A 153 -10.69 0.87 -14.98
CA ILE A 153 -10.99 1.15 -13.57
C ILE A 153 -9.75 0.85 -12.70
N LEU A 154 -9.08 -0.26 -12.93
CA LEU A 154 -7.86 -0.63 -12.20
C LEU A 154 -6.67 0.29 -12.51
N LEU A 155 -6.51 0.75 -13.74
CA LEU A 155 -5.50 1.75 -14.11
C LEU A 155 -5.75 3.08 -13.39
N ILE A 156 -7.00 3.55 -13.36
CA ILE A 156 -7.37 4.75 -12.60
C ILE A 156 -7.07 4.55 -11.10
N SER A 157 -7.37 3.39 -10.55
CA SER A 157 -7.02 3.03 -9.18
C SER A 157 -5.51 3.14 -8.93
N ALA A 158 -4.68 2.62 -9.81
CA ALA A 158 -3.21 2.69 -9.71
C ALA A 158 -2.71 4.14 -9.76
N ILE A 159 -3.30 4.98 -10.63
CA ILE A 159 -2.98 6.42 -10.73
C ILE A 159 -3.36 7.14 -9.43
N LEU A 160 -4.56 6.91 -8.90
CA LEU A 160 -5.02 7.53 -7.65
C LEU A 160 -4.16 7.10 -6.45
N SER A 161 -3.76 5.85 -6.40
CA SER A 161 -2.81 5.34 -5.41
C SER A 161 -1.45 6.03 -5.53
N GLY A 162 -0.95 6.24 -6.74
CA GLY A 162 0.26 6.99 -7.02
C GLY A 162 0.18 8.44 -6.53
N ILE A 163 -0.94 9.13 -6.78
CA ILE A 163 -1.22 10.48 -6.25
C ILE A 163 -1.22 10.48 -4.72
N ALA A 164 -1.84 9.49 -4.10
CA ALA A 164 -1.90 9.37 -2.65
C ALA A 164 -0.51 9.20 -2.02
N PHE A 165 0.35 8.34 -2.57
CA PHE A 165 1.69 8.09 -2.05
C PHE A 165 2.65 9.26 -2.33
N THR A 166 2.52 9.91 -3.48
CA THR A 166 3.27 11.15 -3.79
C THR A 166 2.87 12.28 -2.85
N SER A 167 1.57 12.42 -2.56
CA SER A 167 1.07 13.40 -1.57
C SER A 167 1.58 13.11 -0.17
N LEU A 168 1.63 11.83 0.22
CA LEU A 168 2.23 11.39 1.48
C LEU A 168 3.71 11.78 1.57
N ARG A 169 4.48 11.58 0.49
CA ARG A 169 5.88 12.00 0.42
C ARG A 169 6.01 13.52 0.48
N ALA A 170 5.13 14.29 -0.19
CA ALA A 170 5.12 15.75 -0.18
C ALA A 170 4.85 16.35 1.21
N LEU A 171 4.10 15.62 2.05
CA LEU A 171 3.88 15.98 3.45
C LEU A 171 5.17 15.87 4.26
N GLY A 172 5.95 14.80 4.07
CA GLY A 172 7.25 14.60 4.72
C GLY A 172 7.25 15.06 6.19
N ASP A 173 8.16 15.98 6.54
CA ASP A 173 8.24 16.55 7.89
C ASP A 173 7.30 17.73 8.14
N LYS A 174 6.47 18.13 7.15
CA LYS A 174 5.52 19.24 7.30
C LYS A 174 4.37 18.91 8.24
N GLU A 175 4.00 17.63 8.33
CA GLU A 175 2.96 17.11 9.22
C GLU A 175 3.46 15.90 9.99
N ASN A 176 2.87 15.69 11.19
CA ASN A 176 3.13 14.48 11.95
C ASN A 176 2.49 13.27 11.28
N GLU A 177 3.16 12.12 11.32
CA GLU A 177 2.70 10.87 10.73
C GLU A 177 1.31 10.45 11.24
N TYR A 178 1.05 10.59 12.52
CA TYR A 178 -0.23 10.21 13.12
C TYR A 178 -1.38 11.16 12.70
N THR A 179 -1.09 12.45 12.49
CA THR A 179 -2.04 13.38 11.88
C THR A 179 -2.42 12.95 10.46
N ILE A 180 -1.45 12.54 9.66
CA ILE A 180 -1.70 12.06 8.29
C ILE A 180 -2.54 10.78 8.31
N ILE A 181 -2.21 9.83 9.20
CA ILE A 181 -2.94 8.56 9.35
C ILE A 181 -4.36 8.83 9.84
N PHE A 182 -4.53 9.70 10.85
CA PHE A 182 -5.85 10.05 11.38
C PHE A 182 -6.72 10.69 10.31
N HIS A 183 -6.21 11.70 9.60
CA HIS A 183 -6.95 12.40 8.54
C HIS A 183 -7.46 11.42 7.47
N TYR A 184 -6.59 10.51 7.00
CA TYR A 184 -6.96 9.48 6.04
C TYR A 184 -8.00 8.51 6.60
N SER A 185 -7.74 7.95 7.77
CA SER A 185 -8.60 6.91 8.35
C SER A 185 -9.94 7.46 8.80
N PHE A 186 -9.97 8.66 9.38
CA PHE A 186 -11.22 9.33 9.81
C PHE A 186 -12.15 9.58 8.62
N ILE A 187 -11.66 10.21 7.56
CA ILE A 187 -12.48 10.48 6.37
C ILE A 187 -12.92 9.16 5.72
N SER A 188 -12.05 8.16 5.65
CA SER A 188 -12.40 6.83 5.12
C SER A 188 -13.51 6.16 5.92
N VAL A 189 -13.46 6.22 7.25
CA VAL A 189 -14.50 5.69 8.14
C VAL A 189 -15.83 6.43 7.93
N VAL A 190 -15.80 7.76 7.93
CA VAL A 190 -17.01 8.59 7.75
C VAL A 190 -17.70 8.29 6.42
N ILE A 191 -16.94 8.17 5.33
CA ILE A 191 -17.52 7.85 4.01
C ILE A 191 -18.02 6.39 3.95
N SER A 192 -17.44 5.47 4.71
CA SER A 192 -17.84 4.05 4.69
C SER A 192 -19.12 3.78 5.51
N ILE A 193 -19.45 4.61 6.52
CA ILE A 193 -20.61 4.39 7.39
C ILE A 193 -21.94 4.26 6.63
N PRO A 194 -22.30 5.14 5.67
CA PRO A 194 -23.57 5.05 4.95
C PRO A 194 -23.76 3.70 4.22
N PHE A 195 -22.69 3.12 3.69
CA PHE A 195 -22.76 1.83 2.99
C PHE A 195 -23.02 0.65 3.93
N LEU A 196 -22.66 0.78 5.22
CA LEU A 196 -22.84 -0.26 6.22
C LEU A 196 -24.26 -0.29 6.78
N ILE A 197 -24.96 0.85 6.82
CA ILE A 197 -26.34 0.92 7.31
C ILE A 197 -27.23 -0.08 6.56
N PHE A 198 -26.94 -0.34 5.28
CA PHE A 198 -27.74 -1.21 4.42
C PHE A 198 -27.17 -2.63 4.25
N ASN A 199 -25.89 -2.87 4.57
CA ASN A 199 -25.20 -4.10 4.23
C ASN A 199 -24.35 -4.67 5.40
N PHE A 200 -24.66 -4.33 6.65
CA PHE A 200 -23.91 -4.85 7.79
C PHE A 200 -24.28 -6.30 8.07
N VAL A 201 -23.28 -7.16 8.27
CA VAL A 201 -23.44 -8.58 8.59
C VAL A 201 -22.92 -8.86 9.99
N LEU A 202 -23.79 -9.38 10.86
CA LEU A 202 -23.36 -9.88 12.17
C LEU A 202 -22.47 -11.11 11.98
N THR A 203 -21.26 -11.06 12.52
CA THR A 203 -20.28 -12.12 12.39
C THR A 203 -20.22 -13.00 13.63
N ASP A 204 -19.89 -14.28 13.44
CA ASP A 204 -19.57 -15.20 14.53
C ASP A 204 -18.23 -14.81 15.19
N LEU A 205 -17.95 -15.41 16.36
CA LEU A 205 -16.74 -15.09 17.14
C LEU A 205 -15.45 -15.30 16.34
N LYS A 206 -15.38 -16.39 15.56
CA LYS A 206 -14.20 -16.70 14.73
C LYS A 206 -13.96 -15.62 13.67
N SER A 207 -14.98 -15.28 12.92
CA SER A 207 -14.91 -14.23 11.90
C SER A 207 -14.61 -12.87 12.50
N THR A 208 -15.17 -12.55 13.67
CA THR A 208 -14.85 -11.33 14.42
C THR A 208 -13.36 -11.26 14.80
N LEU A 209 -12.78 -12.34 15.33
CA LEU A 209 -11.34 -12.37 15.66
C LEU A 209 -10.45 -12.19 14.42
N ILE A 210 -10.85 -12.78 13.28
CA ILE A 210 -10.14 -12.58 12.01
C ILE A 210 -10.25 -11.12 11.55
N LEU A 211 -11.42 -10.50 11.66
CA LEU A 211 -11.62 -9.07 11.34
C LEU A 211 -10.79 -8.15 12.24
N LEU A 212 -10.68 -8.46 13.53
CA LEU A 212 -9.79 -7.72 14.44
C LEU A 212 -8.33 -7.82 13.96
N SER A 213 -7.90 -9.01 13.51
CA SER A 213 -6.57 -9.20 12.93
C SER A 213 -6.38 -8.37 11.65
N VAL A 214 -7.41 -8.29 10.77
CA VAL A 214 -7.39 -7.37 9.62
C VAL A 214 -7.13 -5.94 10.06
N GLY A 215 -7.82 -5.46 11.11
CA GLY A 215 -7.64 -4.11 11.65
C GLY A 215 -6.23 -3.87 12.19
N ILE A 216 -5.71 -4.81 12.99
CA ILE A 216 -4.38 -4.71 13.61
C ILE A 216 -3.28 -4.66 12.53
N PHE A 217 -3.25 -5.64 11.63
CA PHE A 217 -2.22 -5.69 10.59
C PHE A 217 -2.35 -4.55 9.58
N ALA A 218 -3.57 -4.09 9.29
CA ALA A 218 -3.77 -2.88 8.50
C ALA A 218 -3.19 -1.64 9.18
N ALA A 219 -3.37 -1.47 10.49
CA ALA A 219 -2.85 -0.33 11.23
C ALA A 219 -1.31 -0.36 11.28
N ILE A 220 -0.69 -1.52 11.54
CA ILE A 220 0.77 -1.68 11.49
C ILE A 220 1.29 -1.33 10.09
N GLY A 221 0.68 -1.90 9.05
CA GLY A 221 1.05 -1.64 7.67
C GLY A 221 0.92 -0.17 7.29
N GLN A 222 -0.16 0.49 7.68
CA GLN A 222 -0.42 1.90 7.39
C GLN A 222 0.57 2.83 8.11
N ILE A 223 0.91 2.55 9.36
CA ILE A 223 1.91 3.30 10.13
C ILE A 223 3.28 3.14 9.47
N ALA A 224 3.70 1.91 9.20
CA ALA A 224 4.97 1.60 8.58
C ALA A 224 5.10 2.24 7.17
N LEU A 225 4.06 2.16 6.34
CA LEU A 225 3.98 2.81 5.03
C LEU A 225 4.18 4.33 5.13
N THR A 226 3.49 4.96 6.08
CA THR A 226 3.57 6.41 6.28
C THR A 226 4.99 6.82 6.66
N TYR A 227 5.64 6.10 7.55
CA TYR A 227 7.04 6.33 7.90
C TYR A 227 7.99 6.09 6.72
N ALA A 228 7.79 5.04 5.93
CA ALA A 228 8.61 4.73 4.78
C ALA A 228 8.67 5.91 3.78
N TYR A 229 7.52 6.41 3.36
CA TYR A 229 7.44 7.55 2.44
C TYR A 229 7.85 8.88 3.06
N LYS A 230 7.81 8.99 4.40
CA LYS A 230 8.28 10.19 5.10
C LYS A 230 9.81 10.24 5.17
N LEU A 231 10.46 9.11 5.41
CA LEU A 231 11.89 9.02 5.72
C LEU A 231 12.79 8.97 4.48
N ALA A 232 12.28 8.59 3.30
CA ALA A 232 13.09 8.48 2.09
C ALA A 232 12.33 8.94 0.83
N PRO A 233 13.04 9.24 -0.27
CA PRO A 233 12.44 9.57 -1.56
C PRO A 233 11.47 8.47 -2.03
N ALA A 234 10.35 8.91 -2.61
CA ALA A 234 9.31 7.99 -3.07
C ALA A 234 9.81 7.06 -4.19
N SER A 235 10.66 7.57 -5.08
CA SER A 235 11.32 6.81 -6.14
C SER A 235 12.24 5.70 -5.63
N GLU A 236 12.79 5.85 -4.41
CA GLU A 236 13.66 4.84 -3.81
C GLU A 236 12.87 3.78 -3.04
N VAL A 237 11.85 4.20 -2.29
CA VAL A 237 11.18 3.33 -1.32
C VAL A 237 10.02 2.54 -1.94
N SER A 238 9.38 3.06 -2.99
CA SER A 238 8.22 2.39 -3.61
C SER A 238 8.55 1.03 -4.23
N ILE A 239 9.80 0.79 -4.63
CA ILE A 239 10.23 -0.49 -5.19
C ILE A 239 10.14 -1.62 -4.15
N TYR A 240 10.39 -1.32 -2.87
CA TYR A 240 10.32 -2.33 -1.81
C TYR A 240 8.88 -2.77 -1.48
N ASP A 241 7.85 -2.04 -1.96
CA ASP A 241 6.45 -2.48 -1.86
C ASP A 241 6.17 -3.76 -2.65
N TYR A 242 6.98 -4.07 -3.67
CA TYR A 242 6.89 -5.34 -4.39
C TYR A 242 7.19 -6.57 -3.52
N SER A 243 7.85 -6.41 -2.36
CA SER A 243 8.02 -7.49 -1.38
C SER A 243 6.69 -8.05 -0.84
N ASN A 244 5.60 -7.29 -0.95
CA ASN A 244 4.26 -7.79 -0.66
C ASN A 244 3.90 -9.03 -1.50
N ILE A 245 4.34 -9.10 -2.76
CA ILE A 245 4.10 -10.27 -3.63
C ILE A 245 4.84 -11.49 -3.07
N ILE A 246 6.10 -11.30 -2.65
CA ILE A 246 6.92 -12.38 -2.07
C ILE A 246 6.25 -12.92 -0.80
N PHE A 247 5.85 -12.04 0.11
CA PHE A 247 5.17 -12.45 1.35
C PHE A 247 3.83 -13.12 1.08
N SER A 248 3.03 -12.61 0.13
CA SER A 248 1.75 -13.21 -0.23
C SER A 248 1.94 -14.61 -0.82
N SER A 249 2.94 -14.82 -1.69
CA SER A 249 3.27 -16.15 -2.23
C SER A 249 3.71 -17.12 -1.14
N LEU A 250 4.56 -16.67 -0.19
CA LEU A 250 4.97 -17.50 0.94
C LEU A 250 3.80 -17.87 1.86
N ILE A 251 2.91 -16.92 2.16
CA ILE A 251 1.71 -17.17 2.94
C ILE A 251 0.79 -18.16 2.21
N GLY A 252 0.60 -18.00 0.90
CA GLY A 252 -0.15 -18.93 0.06
C GLY A 252 0.40 -20.35 0.14
N TYR A 253 1.71 -20.49 -0.01
CA TYR A 253 2.39 -21.79 0.08
C TYR A 253 2.22 -22.45 1.47
N PHE A 254 2.53 -21.75 2.56
CA PHE A 254 2.53 -22.34 3.90
C PHE A 254 1.14 -22.54 4.50
N PHE A 255 0.19 -21.65 4.23
CA PHE A 255 -1.11 -21.63 4.92
C PHE A 255 -2.30 -22.01 4.04
N LEU A 256 -2.17 -21.86 2.71
CA LEU A 256 -3.24 -22.18 1.76
C LEU A 256 -2.91 -23.40 0.90
N GLN A 257 -1.74 -24.04 1.12
CA GLN A 257 -1.27 -25.20 0.37
C GLN A 257 -1.16 -24.92 -1.16
N GLU A 258 -0.95 -23.65 -1.53
CA GLU A 258 -0.70 -23.26 -2.91
C GLU A 258 0.70 -23.72 -3.32
N GLN A 259 0.82 -24.41 -4.45
CA GLN A 259 2.12 -24.86 -4.94
C GLN A 259 2.82 -23.74 -5.70
N LEU A 260 4.06 -23.44 -5.33
CA LEU A 260 4.90 -22.51 -6.08
C LEU A 260 5.58 -23.30 -7.23
N ASP A 261 5.32 -22.89 -8.45
CA ASP A 261 6.06 -23.45 -9.58
C ASP A 261 7.39 -22.73 -9.82
N TRP A 262 8.21 -23.28 -10.70
CA TRP A 262 9.55 -22.75 -10.99
C TRP A 262 9.50 -21.32 -11.59
N ILE A 263 8.45 -20.96 -12.35
CA ILE A 263 8.28 -19.63 -12.95
C ILE A 263 8.05 -18.60 -11.85
N GLU A 264 7.26 -18.94 -10.83
CA GLU A 264 7.00 -18.08 -9.66
C GLU A 264 8.29 -17.87 -8.85
N ILE A 265 9.07 -18.91 -8.67
CA ILE A 265 10.38 -18.82 -7.99
C ILE A 265 11.32 -17.87 -8.76
N VAL A 266 11.40 -17.98 -10.08
CA VAL A 266 12.18 -17.06 -10.93
C VAL A 266 11.67 -15.62 -10.77
N GLY A 267 10.35 -15.41 -10.78
CA GLY A 267 9.75 -14.09 -10.58
C GLY A 267 10.11 -13.49 -9.23
N ILE A 268 10.07 -14.27 -8.15
CA ILE A 268 10.48 -13.83 -6.80
C ILE A 268 11.97 -13.43 -6.79
N ILE A 269 12.84 -14.21 -7.41
CA ILE A 269 14.28 -13.89 -7.51
C ILE A 269 14.49 -12.56 -8.24
N ILE A 270 13.75 -12.30 -9.33
CA ILE A 270 13.83 -11.05 -10.08
C ILE A 270 13.38 -9.86 -9.20
N ILE A 271 12.31 -10.00 -8.40
CA ILE A 271 11.84 -8.95 -7.47
C ILE A 271 12.92 -8.65 -6.42
N ILE A 272 13.54 -9.68 -5.84
CA ILE A 272 14.62 -9.50 -4.87
C ILE A 272 15.81 -8.79 -5.53
N ALA A 273 16.22 -9.23 -6.72
CA ALA A 273 17.33 -8.63 -7.47
C ALA A 273 17.07 -7.15 -7.77
N SER A 274 15.85 -6.77 -8.14
CA SER A 274 15.46 -5.38 -8.38
C SER A 274 15.66 -4.49 -7.15
N SER A 275 15.25 -4.98 -5.99
CA SER A 275 15.41 -4.28 -4.71
C SER A 275 16.89 -4.11 -4.34
N VAL A 276 17.72 -5.12 -4.59
CA VAL A 276 19.18 -5.06 -4.36
C VAL A 276 19.87 -4.05 -5.29
N ILE A 277 19.42 -3.91 -6.54
CA ILE A 277 19.95 -2.93 -7.50
C ILE A 277 19.77 -1.51 -6.96
N VAL A 278 18.56 -1.14 -6.52
CA VAL A 278 18.29 0.19 -5.95
C VAL A 278 19.10 0.41 -4.67
N TYR A 279 19.16 -0.59 -3.80
CA TYR A 279 19.96 -0.50 -2.57
C TYR A 279 21.43 -0.19 -2.86
N LYS A 280 22.06 -0.92 -3.80
CA LYS A 280 23.45 -0.71 -4.19
C LYS A 280 23.66 0.64 -4.89
N ALA A 281 22.73 1.06 -5.76
CA ALA A 281 22.78 2.35 -6.44
C ALA A 281 22.75 3.51 -5.43
N ASN A 282 21.84 3.45 -4.47
CA ASN A 282 21.70 4.46 -3.43
C ASN A 282 22.93 4.56 -2.51
N LYS A 283 23.62 3.44 -2.26
CA LYS A 283 24.87 3.41 -1.48
C LYS A 283 26.02 4.12 -2.21
N LYS A 284 26.05 4.09 -3.56
CA LYS A 284 27.06 4.78 -4.38
C LYS A 284 26.85 6.29 -4.45
N ILE A 285 25.62 6.78 -4.30
CA ILE A 285 25.28 8.21 -4.38
C ILE A 285 25.57 8.92 -3.04
N VAL A 286 25.64 8.18 -1.94
CA VAL A 286 25.90 8.71 -0.59
C VAL A 286 27.42 8.74 -0.25
N LYS A 287 28.26 8.08 -1.06
CA LYS A 287 29.73 8.24 -1.03
C LYS A 287 30.15 9.33 -2.02
#